data_457e2a90a27675283141534707c2450b
#
_entry.id   457e2a90a27675283141534707c2450b
#
_cell.length_a   1.000
_cell.length_b   1.000
_cell.length_c   1.000
_cell.angle_alpha   90.00
_cell.angle_beta   90.00
_cell.angle_gamma   90.00
#
_symmetry.space_group_name_H-M   'P 1'
#
loop_
_entity.id
_entity.type
_entity.pdbx_description
1 polymer ?
#
loop_
_entity_poly.entity_id
_entity_poly.type
_entity_poly.pdbx_seq_one_letter_code
_entity_poly.pdbx_strand_id
1 'polypeptide(L)'
;MESTNNQYSFNKLSESFQSLIVNPDLTFQLFDMFPIPIEIFSPDGTSVYLNKAILELNNIPDANLVVGKYNLVNDPVCNDQLGGRDMIQRAFRGESVVWANFPTPIQDLVDRGIIEEKSFESAFMDAYLFPVWNGDQLAYVVNVFVIKHMYQGKTEIAKAKEYIDSHWLDEFDPDAVAKYVNLSPAHLRALFKQHAGVTMRDYYKKVKVDHIKEKLADRNLSIAEVFNACGEDSRGAFVRTFKDLTGMTATEFRNSLK
;
A
#
# COMPACT_ATOMS: atom_id res chain seq x y z
N MET A 1 -43.26 11.52 -6.84
CA MET A 1 -43.13 10.95 -5.49
C MET A 1 -41.71 10.48 -5.15
N GLU A 2 -40.79 10.31 -6.10
CA GLU A 2 -39.42 9.85 -5.85
C GLU A 2 -38.45 10.93 -5.32
N SER A 3 -38.70 12.21 -5.62
CA SER A 3 -37.79 13.29 -5.18
C SER A 3 -37.86 13.60 -3.68
N THR A 4 -39.02 13.39 -3.04
CA THR A 4 -39.24 13.68 -1.62
C THR A 4 -38.57 12.63 -0.71
N ASN A 5 -38.48 11.38 -1.16
CA ASN A 5 -37.87 10.32 -0.35
C ASN A 5 -36.34 10.41 -0.31
N ASN A 6 -35.72 10.92 -1.37
CA ASN A 6 -34.26 11.11 -1.46
C ASN A 6 -33.80 12.31 -0.61
N GLN A 7 -34.61 13.37 -0.52
CA GLN A 7 -34.31 14.57 0.27
C GLN A 7 -34.47 14.31 1.79
N TYR A 8 -35.43 13.46 2.16
CA TYR A 8 -35.63 13.03 3.54
C TYR A 8 -34.50 12.13 4.06
N SER A 9 -34.00 11.24 3.18
CA SER A 9 -32.85 10.37 3.46
C SER A 9 -31.56 11.17 3.62
N PHE A 10 -31.34 12.17 2.78
CA PHE A 10 -30.16 13.04 2.83
C PHE A 10 -30.14 13.92 4.09
N ASN A 11 -31.28 14.48 4.49
CA ASN A 11 -31.38 15.28 5.70
C ASN A 11 -31.14 14.45 6.96
N LYS A 12 -31.67 13.22 7.02
CA LYS A 12 -31.44 12.31 8.15
C LYS A 12 -29.99 11.84 8.27
N LEU A 13 -29.32 11.59 7.15
CA LEU A 13 -27.89 11.33 7.09
C LEU A 13 -27.08 12.54 7.55
N SER A 14 -27.45 13.75 7.10
CA SER A 14 -26.81 14.99 7.50
C SER A 14 -26.94 15.26 9.01
N GLU A 15 -28.12 15.03 9.61
CA GLU A 15 -28.33 15.15 11.04
C GLU A 15 -27.51 14.14 11.86
N SER A 16 -27.43 12.89 11.39
CA SER A 16 -26.61 11.85 12.02
C SER A 16 -25.10 12.17 11.92
N PHE A 17 -24.66 12.69 10.78
CA PHE A 17 -23.28 13.17 10.61
C PHE A 17 -22.99 14.39 11.47
N GLN A 18 -23.92 15.34 11.57
CA GLN A 18 -23.77 16.51 12.45
C GLN A 18 -23.64 16.11 13.92
N SER A 19 -24.39 15.10 14.38
CA SER A 19 -24.27 14.60 15.76
C SER A 19 -22.90 13.96 16.05
N LEU A 20 -22.28 13.31 15.06
CA LEU A 20 -20.91 12.79 15.15
C LEU A 20 -19.88 13.91 15.20
N ILE A 21 -20.03 14.95 14.35
CA ILE A 21 -19.08 16.07 14.23
C ILE A 21 -19.15 16.99 15.47
N VAL A 22 -20.33 17.14 16.08
CA VAL A 22 -20.52 17.97 17.28
C VAL A 22 -19.89 17.34 18.54
N ASN A 23 -19.61 16.04 18.51
CA ASN A 23 -18.91 15.37 19.61
C ASN A 23 -17.46 15.05 19.21
N PRO A 24 -16.47 15.88 19.61
CA PRO A 24 -15.07 15.69 19.26
C PRO A 24 -14.52 14.31 19.69
N ASP A 25 -15.00 13.78 20.83
CA ASP A 25 -14.55 12.50 21.35
C ASP A 25 -14.99 11.33 20.44
N LEU A 26 -16.22 11.36 19.92
CA LEU A 26 -16.70 10.34 18.98
C LEU A 26 -16.00 10.44 17.64
N THR A 27 -15.74 11.65 17.15
CA THR A 27 -14.98 11.87 15.91
C THR A 27 -13.56 11.34 16.06
N PHE A 28 -12.91 11.65 17.17
CA PHE A 28 -11.57 11.13 17.47
C PHE A 28 -11.57 9.60 17.53
N GLN A 29 -12.51 8.99 18.28
CA GLN A 29 -12.62 7.53 18.38
C GLN A 29 -12.84 6.88 17.00
N LEU A 30 -13.66 7.49 16.13
CA LEU A 30 -13.88 6.97 14.78
C LEU A 30 -12.59 6.88 13.99
N PHE A 31 -11.76 7.92 13.99
CA PHE A 31 -10.48 7.94 13.30
C PHE A 31 -9.46 7.01 13.96
N ASP A 32 -9.43 6.98 15.29
CA ASP A 32 -8.47 6.18 16.05
C ASP A 32 -8.74 4.68 15.92
N MET A 33 -10.02 4.26 15.90
CA MET A 33 -10.43 2.87 15.73
C MET A 33 -10.49 2.41 14.27
N PHE A 34 -10.24 3.30 13.30
CA PHE A 34 -10.25 2.91 11.89
C PHE A 34 -9.15 1.88 11.62
N PRO A 35 -9.50 0.72 11.01
CA PRO A 35 -8.55 -0.41 10.91
C PRO A 35 -7.46 -0.23 9.85
N ILE A 36 -7.50 0.87 9.10
CA ILE A 36 -6.49 1.20 8.09
C ILE A 36 -5.56 2.27 8.68
N PRO A 37 -4.23 2.14 8.53
CA PRO A 37 -3.27 3.11 9.02
C PRO A 37 -3.50 4.51 8.42
N ILE A 38 -3.61 5.52 9.29
CA ILE A 38 -3.83 6.91 8.92
C ILE A 38 -2.82 7.79 9.65
N GLU A 39 -2.22 8.72 8.91
CA GLU A 39 -1.42 9.82 9.45
C GLU A 39 -1.93 11.14 8.88
N ILE A 40 -2.00 12.17 9.71
CA ILE A 40 -2.46 13.51 9.30
C ILE A 40 -1.32 14.50 9.53
N PHE A 41 -1.12 15.37 8.54
CA PHE A 41 -0.11 16.41 8.54
C PHE A 41 -0.72 17.80 8.50
N SER A 42 -0.12 18.75 9.23
CA SER A 42 -0.35 20.17 9.03
C SER A 42 0.17 20.65 7.68
N PRO A 43 -0.22 21.83 7.19
CA PRO A 43 0.17 22.33 5.87
C PRO A 43 1.68 22.48 5.66
N ASP A 44 2.47 22.61 6.73
CA ASP A 44 3.93 22.66 6.70
C ASP A 44 4.59 21.28 6.62
N GLY A 45 3.80 20.21 6.63
CA GLY A 45 4.28 18.82 6.56
C GLY A 45 4.53 18.16 7.91
N THR A 46 4.27 18.84 9.03
CA THR A 46 4.45 18.26 10.37
C THR A 46 3.34 17.26 10.69
N SER A 47 3.69 16.07 11.16
CA SER A 47 2.73 15.07 11.64
C SER A 47 1.98 15.59 12.87
N VAL A 48 0.64 15.59 12.81
CA VAL A 48 -0.22 16.07 13.90
C VAL A 48 -1.10 14.99 14.49
N TYR A 49 -1.24 13.85 13.79
CA TYR A 49 -2.05 12.74 14.25
C TYR A 49 -1.63 11.42 13.58
N LEU A 50 -1.61 10.35 14.38
CA LEU A 50 -1.52 8.95 13.96
C LEU A 50 -2.64 8.17 14.62
N ASN A 51 -3.34 7.32 13.86
CA ASN A 51 -4.34 6.44 14.45
C ASN A 51 -3.69 5.17 15.04
N LYS A 52 -4.50 4.44 15.83
CA LYS A 52 -4.06 3.20 16.47
C LYS A 52 -3.51 2.17 15.46
N ALA A 53 -4.11 2.06 14.28
CA ALA A 53 -3.68 1.09 13.27
C ALA A 53 -2.25 1.34 12.77
N ILE A 54 -1.81 2.60 12.60
CA ILE A 54 -0.42 2.90 12.19
C ILE A 54 0.57 2.68 13.34
N LEU A 55 0.17 2.97 14.58
CA LEU A 55 0.99 2.71 15.76
C LEU A 55 1.25 1.22 15.92
N GLU A 56 0.20 0.40 15.84
CA GLU A 56 0.29 -1.06 15.93
C GLU A 56 1.08 -1.66 14.77
N LEU A 57 0.84 -1.19 13.55
CA LEU A 57 1.56 -1.66 12.34
C LEU A 57 3.07 -1.51 12.50
N ASN A 58 3.53 -0.33 12.90
CA ASN A 58 4.94 0.00 12.97
C ASN A 58 5.55 -0.25 14.36
N ASN A 59 4.78 -0.80 15.30
CA ASN A 59 5.21 -1.03 16.69
C ASN A 59 5.69 0.26 17.38
N ILE A 60 5.02 1.39 17.12
CA ILE A 60 5.31 2.69 17.74
C ILE A 60 4.67 2.72 19.14
N PRO A 61 5.46 2.79 20.23
CA PRO A 61 4.91 2.67 21.57
C PRO A 61 4.15 3.92 22.03
N ASP A 62 4.48 5.09 21.50
CA ASP A 62 3.88 6.38 21.85
C ASP A 62 3.84 7.31 20.65
N ALA A 63 2.64 7.79 20.28
CA ALA A 63 2.46 8.74 19.20
C ALA A 63 3.28 10.03 19.37
N ASN A 64 3.59 10.43 20.60
CA ASN A 64 4.42 11.60 20.90
C ASN A 64 5.88 11.47 20.43
N LEU A 65 6.31 10.29 20.01
CA LEU A 65 7.62 10.12 19.35
C LEU A 65 7.63 10.69 17.92
N VAL A 66 6.45 10.79 17.28
CA VAL A 66 6.25 11.21 15.90
C VAL A 66 5.52 12.55 15.82
N VAL A 67 4.38 12.68 16.52
CA VAL A 67 3.53 13.88 16.49
C VAL A 67 4.31 15.11 16.94
N GLY A 68 4.21 16.17 16.13
CA GLY A 68 4.92 17.45 16.36
C GLY A 68 6.43 17.42 16.08
N LYS A 69 7.00 16.25 15.69
CA LYS A 69 8.45 16.08 15.48
C LYS A 69 8.78 15.64 14.06
N TYR A 70 8.02 14.70 13.50
CA TYR A 70 8.21 14.23 12.14
C TYR A 70 7.62 15.22 11.14
N ASN A 71 8.36 15.46 10.05
CA ASN A 71 7.91 16.33 8.97
C ASN A 71 8.14 15.66 7.61
N LEU A 72 7.06 15.27 6.95
CA LEU A 72 7.10 14.54 5.69
C LEU A 72 7.70 15.35 4.54
N VAL A 73 7.42 16.66 4.49
CA VAL A 73 7.93 17.54 3.42
C VAL A 73 9.45 17.66 3.46
N ASN A 74 10.03 17.59 4.67
CA ASN A 74 11.47 17.72 4.89
C ASN A 74 12.18 16.36 5.10
N ASP A 75 11.46 15.24 5.01
CA ASP A 75 12.05 13.93 5.22
C ASP A 75 12.91 13.48 4.02
N PRO A 76 14.25 13.36 4.16
CA PRO A 76 15.10 12.94 3.05
C PRO A 76 14.89 11.48 2.65
N VAL A 77 14.44 10.61 3.56
CA VAL A 77 14.19 9.21 3.25
C VAL A 77 12.99 9.10 2.31
N CYS A 78 11.85 9.66 2.69
CA CYS A 78 10.65 9.63 1.85
C CYS A 78 10.82 10.42 0.55
N ASN A 79 11.46 11.60 0.60
CA ASN A 79 11.61 12.45 -0.57
C ASN A 79 12.65 11.95 -1.56
N ASP A 80 13.85 11.57 -1.10
CA ASP A 80 15.01 11.33 -1.96
C ASP A 80 15.31 9.84 -2.14
N GLN A 81 15.34 9.07 -1.04
CA GLN A 81 15.70 7.67 -1.11
C GLN A 81 14.56 6.81 -1.68
N LEU A 82 13.32 7.11 -1.31
CA LEU A 82 12.14 6.39 -1.77
C LEU A 82 11.47 7.04 -3.00
N GLY A 83 11.97 8.20 -3.46
CA GLY A 83 11.51 8.87 -4.67
C GLY A 83 10.12 9.52 -4.55
N GLY A 84 9.64 9.80 -3.34
CA GLY A 84 8.30 10.35 -3.09
C GLY A 84 8.17 11.87 -3.29
N ARG A 85 9.27 12.59 -3.55
CA ARG A 85 9.30 14.07 -3.59
C ARG A 85 8.19 14.69 -4.42
N ASP A 86 7.97 14.24 -5.66
CA ASP A 86 6.92 14.80 -6.53
C ASP A 86 5.53 14.59 -5.93
N MET A 87 5.22 13.39 -5.47
CA MET A 87 3.92 13.04 -4.89
C MET A 87 3.65 13.85 -3.61
N ILE A 88 4.65 13.95 -2.73
CA ILE A 88 4.57 14.71 -1.49
C ILE A 88 4.30 16.18 -1.81
N GLN A 89 5.11 16.80 -2.69
CA GLN A 89 4.94 18.20 -3.04
C GLN A 89 3.57 18.50 -3.67
N ARG A 90 3.06 17.61 -4.52
CA ARG A 90 1.73 17.76 -5.13
C ARG A 90 0.62 17.69 -4.09
N ALA A 91 0.70 16.74 -3.15
CA ALA A 91 -0.27 16.63 -2.06
C ALA A 91 -0.34 17.92 -1.23
N PHE A 92 0.82 18.49 -0.85
CA PHE A 92 0.88 19.72 -0.08
C PHE A 92 0.59 21.00 -0.89
N ARG A 93 0.47 20.88 -2.23
CA ARG A 93 -0.13 21.95 -3.09
C ARG A 93 -1.63 21.76 -3.30
N GLY A 94 -2.24 20.76 -2.66
CA GLY A 94 -3.67 20.55 -2.69
C GLY A 94 -4.18 19.54 -3.72
N GLU A 95 -3.30 18.69 -4.29
CA GLU A 95 -3.69 17.60 -5.17
C GLU A 95 -3.92 16.30 -4.37
N SER A 96 -4.89 15.50 -4.80
CA SER A 96 -4.99 14.11 -4.32
C SER A 96 -4.05 13.25 -5.16
N VAL A 97 -3.16 12.51 -4.51
CA VAL A 97 -2.13 11.70 -5.15
C VAL A 97 -2.10 10.29 -4.58
N VAL A 98 -1.63 9.35 -5.38
CA VAL A 98 -1.34 7.98 -4.95
C VAL A 98 0.13 7.71 -5.20
N TRP A 99 0.86 7.44 -4.12
CA TRP A 99 2.23 6.95 -4.19
C TRP A 99 2.19 5.43 -4.04
N ALA A 100 2.25 4.74 -5.18
CA ALA A 100 2.03 3.31 -5.25
C ALA A 100 3.28 2.50 -4.96
N ASN A 101 3.09 1.38 -4.26
CA ASN A 101 4.08 0.31 -4.07
C ASN A 101 5.43 0.80 -3.53
N PHE A 102 5.42 1.71 -2.55
CA PHE A 102 6.67 2.14 -1.91
C PHE A 102 7.02 1.24 -0.71
N PRO A 103 8.31 1.01 -0.44
CA PRO A 103 8.74 0.25 0.73
C PRO A 103 8.62 1.08 2.01
N THR A 104 8.14 0.47 3.08
CA THR A 104 8.11 1.12 4.40
C THR A 104 9.53 1.37 4.89
N PRO A 105 9.88 2.58 5.33
CA PRO A 105 11.21 2.89 5.85
C PRO A 105 11.40 2.40 7.30
N ILE A 106 11.10 1.12 7.57
CA ILE A 106 11.10 0.58 8.94
C ILE A 106 12.45 0.69 9.63
N GLN A 107 13.57 0.57 8.88
CA GLN A 107 14.90 0.75 9.43
C GLN A 107 15.15 2.19 9.87
N ASP A 108 14.63 3.16 9.14
CA ASP A 108 14.74 4.58 9.51
C ASP A 108 14.01 4.89 10.83
N LEU A 109 12.86 4.21 11.09
CA LEU A 109 12.17 4.33 12.38
C LEU A 109 13.02 3.80 13.54
N VAL A 110 13.77 2.72 13.34
CA VAL A 110 14.74 2.19 14.32
C VAL A 110 15.90 3.17 14.50
N ASP A 111 16.49 3.64 13.41
CA ASP A 111 17.66 4.53 13.43
C ASP A 111 17.33 5.88 14.09
N ARG A 112 16.10 6.34 14.00
CA ARG A 112 15.58 7.54 14.69
C ARG A 112 15.18 7.27 16.15
N GLY A 113 15.20 6.02 16.60
CA GLY A 113 14.79 5.65 17.97
C GLY A 113 13.28 5.78 18.20
N ILE A 114 12.47 5.76 17.15
CA ILE A 114 11.00 5.79 17.24
C ILE A 114 10.47 4.42 17.69
N ILE A 115 11.12 3.34 17.24
CA ILE A 115 10.86 1.96 17.63
C ILE A 115 12.14 1.27 18.05
N GLU A 116 12.04 0.30 18.99
CA GLU A 116 13.17 -0.50 19.43
C GLU A 116 13.38 -1.73 18.57
N GLU A 117 12.28 -2.38 18.17
CA GLU A 117 12.29 -3.59 17.34
C GLU A 117 11.35 -3.45 16.15
N LYS A 118 11.73 -4.07 15.05
CA LYS A 118 10.90 -4.13 13.84
C LYS A 118 9.72 -5.07 14.06
N SER A 119 8.53 -4.62 13.69
CA SER A 119 7.32 -5.47 13.65
C SER A 119 7.30 -6.42 12.44
N PHE A 120 8.05 -6.08 11.39
CA PHE A 120 8.23 -6.84 10.16
C PHE A 120 9.57 -6.49 9.51
N GLU A 121 10.09 -7.36 8.64
CA GLU A 121 11.36 -7.10 7.96
C GLU A 121 11.23 -6.04 6.86
N SER A 122 10.15 -6.12 6.08
CA SER A 122 9.81 -5.10 5.11
C SER A 122 8.32 -5.16 4.76
N ALA A 123 7.75 -4.02 4.34
CA ALA A 123 6.40 -3.97 3.80
C ALA A 123 6.38 -3.02 2.59
N PHE A 124 5.52 -3.36 1.63
CA PHE A 124 5.17 -2.48 0.51
C PHE A 124 3.74 -2.02 0.68
N MET A 125 3.51 -0.74 0.45
CA MET A 125 2.20 -0.13 0.61
C MET A 125 1.94 0.95 -0.44
N ASP A 126 0.68 1.25 -0.66
CA ASP A 126 0.26 2.45 -1.35
C ASP A 126 -0.06 3.53 -0.32
N ALA A 127 0.40 4.75 -0.53
CA ALA A 127 0.01 5.92 0.23
C ALA A 127 -0.96 6.77 -0.59
N TYR A 128 -2.14 7.01 -0.03
CA TYR A 128 -3.15 7.90 -0.59
C TYR A 128 -3.09 9.22 0.18
N LEU A 129 -2.46 10.23 -0.42
CA LEU A 129 -2.37 11.56 0.17
C LEU A 129 -3.46 12.44 -0.45
N PHE A 130 -4.26 13.09 0.40
CA PHE A 130 -5.30 14.00 -0.06
C PHE A 130 -5.44 15.21 0.86
N PRO A 131 -5.73 16.41 0.28
CA PRO A 131 -5.89 17.63 1.05
C PRO A 131 -7.24 17.69 1.72
N VAL A 132 -7.27 18.26 2.92
CA VAL A 132 -8.48 18.69 3.63
C VAL A 132 -8.47 20.22 3.71
N TRP A 133 -9.55 20.82 3.25
CA TRP A 133 -9.66 22.28 3.13
C TRP A 133 -10.56 22.88 4.21
N ASN A 134 -10.19 24.06 4.68
CA ASN A 134 -11.06 24.94 5.48
C ASN A 134 -11.30 26.24 4.68
N GLY A 135 -12.45 26.32 4.00
CA GLY A 135 -12.64 27.32 2.97
C GLY A 135 -11.62 27.14 1.84
N ASP A 136 -10.89 28.20 1.51
CA ASP A 136 -9.84 28.17 0.47
C ASP A 136 -8.43 27.87 1.04
N GLN A 137 -8.32 27.58 2.33
CA GLN A 137 -7.03 27.30 2.97
C GLN A 137 -6.85 25.80 3.16
N LEU A 138 -5.68 25.27 2.80
CA LEU A 138 -5.27 23.92 3.13
C LEU A 138 -5.19 23.80 4.66
N ALA A 139 -6.04 22.96 5.25
CA ALA A 139 -6.05 22.73 6.69
C ALA A 139 -5.14 21.56 7.07
N TYR A 140 -5.23 20.46 6.33
CA TYR A 140 -4.44 19.26 6.57
C TYR A 140 -4.17 18.50 5.26
N VAL A 141 -3.16 17.64 5.31
CA VAL A 141 -2.97 16.55 4.33
C VAL A 141 -3.15 15.23 5.07
N VAL A 142 -4.09 14.42 4.62
CA VAL A 142 -4.33 13.08 5.18
C VAL A 142 -3.61 12.06 4.34
N ASN A 143 -2.89 11.15 4.97
CA ASN A 143 -2.24 10.02 4.35
C ASN A 143 -2.86 8.72 4.86
N VAL A 144 -3.41 7.92 3.95
CA VAL A 144 -3.96 6.59 4.22
C VAL A 144 -3.06 5.55 3.58
N PHE A 145 -2.62 4.57 4.36
CA PHE A 145 -1.73 3.53 3.89
C PHE A 145 -2.48 2.24 3.62
N VAL A 146 -2.35 1.71 2.42
CA VAL A 146 -2.89 0.39 2.05
C VAL A 146 -1.74 -0.60 1.90
N ILE A 147 -1.66 -1.55 2.83
CA ILE A 147 -0.60 -2.57 2.83
C ILE A 147 -0.85 -3.53 1.67
N LYS A 148 0.13 -3.65 0.78
CA LYS A 148 0.12 -4.62 -0.33
C LYS A 148 0.78 -5.93 0.05
N HIS A 149 1.99 -5.83 0.59
CA HIS A 149 2.78 -6.98 0.99
C HIS A 149 3.51 -6.68 2.29
N MET A 150 3.55 -7.65 3.18
CA MET A 150 4.31 -7.59 4.43
C MET A 150 5.18 -8.84 4.53
N TYR A 151 6.46 -8.63 4.79
CA TYR A 151 7.44 -9.70 4.88
C TYR A 151 7.86 -9.93 6.32
N GLN A 152 7.61 -11.16 6.78
CA GLN A 152 8.04 -11.62 8.10
C GLN A 152 9.01 -12.80 7.87
N GLY A 153 10.19 -12.76 8.46
CA GLY A 153 11.14 -13.85 8.37
C GLY A 153 12.58 -13.40 8.18
N LYS A 154 13.44 -14.33 7.77
CA LYS A 154 14.86 -14.02 7.61
C LYS A 154 15.08 -12.97 6.54
N THR A 155 15.98 -12.04 6.82
CA THR A 155 16.30 -10.86 5.99
C THR A 155 16.54 -11.22 4.51
N GLU A 156 17.21 -12.35 4.23
CA GLU A 156 17.49 -12.80 2.87
C GLU A 156 16.22 -13.17 2.09
N ILE A 157 15.23 -13.78 2.79
CA ILE A 157 13.96 -14.15 2.16
C ILE A 157 13.08 -12.95 1.93
N ALA A 158 13.07 -11.99 2.87
CA ALA A 158 12.39 -10.72 2.69
C ALA A 158 12.94 -9.96 1.47
N LYS A 159 14.26 -9.81 1.37
CA LYS A 159 14.94 -9.20 0.22
C LYS A 159 14.68 -9.94 -1.10
N ALA A 160 14.63 -11.27 -1.08
CA ALA A 160 14.33 -12.05 -2.27
C ALA A 160 12.91 -11.83 -2.79
N LYS A 161 11.93 -11.74 -1.87
CA LYS A 161 10.55 -11.38 -2.22
C LYS A 161 10.45 -9.96 -2.75
N GLU A 162 11.09 -8.99 -2.07
CA GLU A 162 11.18 -7.60 -2.49
C GLU A 162 11.74 -7.46 -3.92
N TYR A 163 12.82 -8.19 -4.21
CA TYR A 163 13.39 -8.22 -5.56
C TYR A 163 12.38 -8.75 -6.59
N ILE A 164 11.72 -9.87 -6.30
CA ILE A 164 10.72 -10.46 -7.19
C ILE A 164 9.54 -9.50 -7.41
N ASP A 165 9.07 -8.83 -6.35
CA ASP A 165 7.95 -7.89 -6.42
C ASP A 165 8.31 -6.62 -7.22
N SER A 166 9.53 -6.14 -7.12
CA SER A 166 9.99 -4.97 -7.87
C SER A 166 10.33 -5.27 -9.33
N HIS A 167 10.66 -6.54 -9.66
CA HIS A 167 11.01 -7.00 -11.00
C HIS A 167 9.95 -7.93 -11.63
N TRP A 168 8.70 -7.77 -11.24
CA TRP A 168 7.62 -8.66 -11.67
C TRP A 168 7.31 -8.61 -13.18
N LEU A 169 7.67 -7.52 -13.87
CA LEU A 169 7.54 -7.39 -15.33
C LEU A 169 8.65 -8.12 -16.09
N ASP A 170 9.82 -8.27 -15.47
CA ASP A 170 10.96 -8.90 -16.10
C ASP A 170 10.77 -10.43 -16.22
N GLU A 171 11.55 -11.08 -17.07
CA GLU A 171 11.61 -12.52 -17.07
C GLU A 171 12.22 -13.04 -15.75
N PHE A 172 11.60 -14.05 -15.16
CA PHE A 172 12.03 -14.58 -13.88
C PHE A 172 13.41 -15.23 -13.97
N ASP A 173 14.39 -14.60 -13.35
CA ASP A 173 15.76 -15.08 -13.22
C ASP A 173 16.10 -15.40 -11.75
N PRO A 174 16.11 -16.70 -11.35
CA PRO A 174 16.46 -17.10 -9.99
C PRO A 174 17.93 -16.82 -9.63
N ASP A 175 18.81 -16.71 -10.59
CA ASP A 175 20.24 -16.44 -10.35
C ASP A 175 20.44 -14.94 -10.06
N ALA A 176 19.69 -14.06 -10.71
CA ALA A 176 19.65 -12.64 -10.38
C ALA A 176 19.12 -12.40 -8.95
N VAL A 177 18.05 -13.10 -8.55
CA VAL A 177 17.53 -13.04 -7.16
C VAL A 177 18.60 -13.50 -6.17
N ALA A 178 19.26 -14.62 -6.45
CA ALA A 178 20.29 -15.18 -5.57
C ALA A 178 21.50 -14.23 -5.42
N LYS A 179 21.92 -13.61 -6.53
CA LYS A 179 22.97 -12.59 -6.53
C LYS A 179 22.59 -11.37 -5.70
N TYR A 180 21.35 -10.90 -5.82
CA TYR A 180 20.85 -9.75 -5.07
C TYR A 180 20.94 -9.97 -3.54
N VAL A 181 20.61 -11.18 -3.08
CA VAL A 181 20.64 -11.51 -1.64
C VAL A 181 21.98 -12.11 -1.19
N ASN A 182 23.00 -12.15 -2.05
CA ASN A 182 24.33 -12.72 -1.77
C ASN A 182 24.31 -14.19 -1.31
N LEU A 183 23.43 -15.01 -1.90
CA LEU A 183 23.34 -16.45 -1.66
C LEU A 183 23.60 -17.25 -2.94
N SER A 184 24.02 -18.51 -2.79
CA SER A 184 24.02 -19.42 -3.93
C SER A 184 22.56 -19.75 -4.33
N PRO A 185 22.28 -19.97 -5.64
CA PRO A 185 20.93 -20.29 -6.11
C PRO A 185 20.32 -21.53 -5.44
N ALA A 186 21.15 -22.54 -5.13
CA ALA A 186 20.70 -23.75 -4.44
C ALA A 186 20.29 -23.47 -2.99
N HIS A 187 21.08 -22.68 -2.27
CA HIS A 187 20.80 -22.30 -0.89
C HIS A 187 19.57 -21.42 -0.81
N LEU A 188 19.45 -20.41 -1.67
CA LEU A 188 18.26 -19.54 -1.70
C LEU A 188 16.99 -20.35 -2.01
N ARG A 189 17.03 -21.31 -2.96
CA ARG A 189 15.86 -22.16 -3.27
C ARG A 189 15.36 -22.93 -2.05
N ALA A 190 16.29 -23.53 -1.30
CA ALA A 190 15.96 -24.28 -0.09
C ALA A 190 15.36 -23.38 0.99
N LEU A 191 16.02 -22.26 1.31
CA LEU A 191 15.57 -21.29 2.30
C LEU A 191 14.21 -20.67 1.94
N PHE A 192 14.05 -20.28 0.67
CA PHE A 192 12.80 -19.65 0.21
C PHE A 192 11.62 -20.61 0.36
N LYS A 193 11.78 -21.87 -0.09
CA LYS A 193 10.73 -22.89 0.08
C LYS A 193 10.43 -23.16 1.55
N GLN A 194 11.46 -23.23 2.39
CA GLN A 194 11.31 -23.48 3.84
C GLN A 194 10.54 -22.35 4.53
N HIS A 195 10.83 -21.08 4.21
CA HIS A 195 10.27 -19.92 4.93
C HIS A 195 9.06 -19.31 4.25
N ALA A 196 8.94 -19.39 2.92
CA ALA A 196 7.79 -18.88 2.18
C ALA A 196 6.72 -19.95 1.90
N GLY A 197 7.03 -21.24 2.12
CA GLY A 197 6.12 -22.37 1.86
C GLY A 197 5.93 -22.70 0.37
N VAL A 198 6.45 -21.86 -0.54
CA VAL A 198 6.32 -21.98 -2.00
C VAL A 198 7.68 -21.79 -2.65
N THR A 199 7.83 -22.21 -3.92
CA THR A 199 9.05 -21.90 -4.68
C THR A 199 9.10 -20.42 -5.07
N MET A 200 10.30 -19.88 -5.34
CA MET A 200 10.45 -18.52 -5.87
C MET A 200 9.69 -18.33 -7.19
N ARG A 201 9.68 -19.34 -8.06
CA ARG A 201 8.94 -19.30 -9.33
C ARG A 201 7.43 -19.27 -9.13
N ASP A 202 6.92 -20.00 -8.15
CA ASP A 202 5.48 -19.98 -7.84
C ASP A 202 5.09 -18.66 -7.18
N TYR A 203 5.97 -18.11 -6.34
CA TYR A 203 5.80 -16.78 -5.78
C TYR A 203 5.75 -15.71 -6.88
N TYR A 204 6.71 -15.70 -7.81
CA TYR A 204 6.71 -14.79 -8.96
C TYR A 204 5.43 -14.90 -9.79
N LYS A 205 4.97 -16.13 -10.09
CA LYS A 205 3.70 -16.33 -10.81
C LYS A 205 2.51 -15.74 -10.07
N LYS A 206 2.47 -15.89 -8.75
CA LYS A 206 1.41 -15.33 -7.91
C LYS A 206 1.42 -13.80 -7.97
N VAL A 207 2.58 -13.17 -7.80
CA VAL A 207 2.75 -11.70 -7.90
C VAL A 207 2.24 -11.20 -9.26
N LYS A 208 2.64 -11.85 -10.35
CA LYS A 208 2.21 -11.50 -11.70
C LYS A 208 0.70 -11.65 -11.92
N VAL A 209 0.11 -12.73 -11.37
CA VAL A 209 -1.36 -12.94 -11.39
C VAL A 209 -2.08 -11.85 -10.60
N ASP A 210 -1.55 -11.42 -9.47
CA ASP A 210 -2.17 -10.35 -8.67
C ASP A 210 -2.16 -9.02 -9.43
N HIS A 211 -1.09 -8.68 -10.14
CA HIS A 211 -1.06 -7.51 -11.03
C HIS A 211 -2.02 -7.62 -12.23
N ILE A 212 -2.17 -8.82 -12.79
CA ILE A 212 -3.18 -9.06 -13.85
C ILE A 212 -4.59 -8.82 -13.29
N LYS A 213 -4.92 -9.32 -12.10
CA LYS A 213 -6.21 -9.08 -11.45
C LYS A 213 -6.50 -7.59 -11.26
N GLU A 214 -5.50 -6.84 -10.77
CA GLU A 214 -5.61 -5.39 -10.58
C GLU A 214 -5.96 -4.69 -11.91
N LYS A 215 -5.22 -5.02 -12.98
CA LYS A 215 -5.48 -4.43 -14.31
C LYS A 215 -6.79 -4.91 -14.96
N LEU A 216 -7.27 -6.11 -14.62
CA LEU A 216 -8.57 -6.60 -15.11
C LEU A 216 -9.76 -5.78 -14.59
N ALA A 217 -9.61 -5.04 -13.50
CA ALA A 217 -10.61 -4.11 -12.99
C ALA A 217 -10.84 -2.91 -13.94
N ASP A 218 -9.84 -2.53 -14.73
CA ASP A 218 -10.01 -1.51 -15.77
C ASP A 218 -10.74 -2.10 -16.98
N ARG A 219 -11.98 -1.70 -17.17
CA ARG A 219 -12.84 -2.16 -18.26
C ARG A 219 -12.52 -1.50 -19.61
N ASN A 220 -11.71 -0.47 -19.64
CA ASN A 220 -11.26 0.16 -20.89
C ASN A 220 -10.20 -0.68 -21.60
N LEU A 221 -9.52 -1.58 -20.88
CA LEU A 221 -8.54 -2.49 -21.45
C LEU A 221 -9.18 -3.81 -21.87
N SER A 222 -8.89 -4.30 -23.04
CA SER A 222 -9.21 -5.67 -23.44
C SER A 222 -8.40 -6.68 -22.61
N ILE A 223 -8.84 -7.95 -22.56
CA ILE A 223 -8.09 -9.01 -21.89
C ILE A 223 -6.67 -9.15 -22.47
N ALA A 224 -6.54 -9.02 -23.79
CA ALA A 224 -5.24 -9.09 -24.46
C ALA A 224 -4.31 -7.92 -24.04
N GLU A 225 -4.83 -6.71 -23.97
CA GLU A 225 -4.06 -5.54 -23.53
C GLU A 225 -3.62 -5.68 -22.08
N VAL A 226 -4.46 -6.22 -21.19
CA VAL A 226 -4.08 -6.49 -19.79
C VAL A 226 -2.92 -7.47 -19.71
N PHE A 227 -2.99 -8.60 -20.41
CA PHE A 227 -1.89 -9.56 -20.42
C PHE A 227 -0.61 -8.97 -21.00
N ASN A 228 -0.70 -8.28 -22.14
CA ASN A 228 0.45 -7.61 -22.76
C ASN A 228 1.08 -6.57 -21.83
N ALA A 229 0.27 -5.77 -21.13
CA ALA A 229 0.74 -4.78 -20.14
C ALA A 229 1.41 -5.43 -18.91
N CYS A 230 1.20 -6.73 -18.70
CA CYS A 230 1.90 -7.53 -17.69
C CYS A 230 3.04 -8.37 -18.27
N GLY A 231 3.46 -8.11 -19.52
CA GLY A 231 4.55 -8.82 -20.18
C GLY A 231 4.22 -10.26 -20.56
N GLU A 232 2.92 -10.59 -20.72
CA GLU A 232 2.48 -11.93 -21.07
C GLU A 232 1.63 -11.96 -22.35
N ASP A 233 1.69 -13.07 -23.09
CA ASP A 233 0.78 -13.28 -24.23
C ASP A 233 -0.56 -13.78 -23.74
N SER A 234 -1.63 -13.15 -24.20
CA SER A 234 -3.02 -13.53 -23.89
C SER A 234 -3.44 -14.90 -24.41
N ARG A 235 -2.63 -15.53 -25.27
CA ARG A 235 -2.77 -16.91 -25.77
C ARG A 235 -1.66 -17.83 -25.27
N GLY A 236 -0.73 -17.31 -24.47
CA GLY A 236 0.43 -18.04 -23.97
C GLY A 236 0.13 -18.93 -22.76
N ALA A 237 1.17 -19.58 -22.27
CA ALA A 237 1.12 -20.50 -21.13
C ALA A 237 0.61 -19.84 -19.85
N PHE A 238 0.79 -18.51 -19.71
CA PHE A 238 0.40 -17.78 -18.50
C PHE A 238 -1.12 -17.67 -18.31
N VAL A 239 -1.91 -17.75 -19.39
CA VAL A 239 -3.39 -17.85 -19.31
C VAL A 239 -3.82 -19.05 -18.48
N ARG A 240 -3.14 -20.19 -18.68
CA ARG A 240 -3.39 -21.40 -17.89
C ARG A 240 -2.97 -21.19 -16.43
N THR A 241 -1.79 -20.60 -16.21
CA THR A 241 -1.31 -20.25 -14.86
C THR A 241 -2.31 -19.36 -14.12
N PHE A 242 -2.86 -18.35 -14.80
CA PHE A 242 -3.89 -17.48 -14.21
C PHE A 242 -5.12 -18.30 -13.78
N LYS A 243 -5.63 -19.18 -14.65
CA LYS A 243 -6.78 -20.03 -14.33
C LYS A 243 -6.48 -21.00 -13.18
N ASP A 244 -5.30 -21.61 -13.17
CA ASP A 244 -4.90 -22.57 -12.14
C ASP A 244 -4.79 -21.89 -10.75
N LEU A 245 -4.29 -20.65 -10.69
CA LEU A 245 -4.14 -19.91 -9.45
C LEU A 245 -5.43 -19.21 -8.96
N THR A 246 -6.34 -18.87 -9.88
CA THR A 246 -7.57 -18.11 -9.54
C THR A 246 -8.82 -18.97 -9.56
N GLY A 247 -8.76 -20.15 -10.16
CA GLY A 247 -9.93 -21.00 -10.42
C GLY A 247 -10.81 -20.52 -11.58
N MET A 248 -10.51 -19.37 -12.20
CA MET A 248 -11.30 -18.70 -13.22
C MET A 248 -10.44 -18.30 -14.41
N THR A 249 -11.04 -18.23 -15.60
CA THR A 249 -10.42 -17.54 -16.72
C THR A 249 -10.40 -16.02 -16.46
N ALA A 250 -9.53 -15.29 -17.13
CA ALA A 250 -9.47 -13.83 -16.99
C ALA A 250 -10.80 -13.13 -17.32
N THR A 251 -11.55 -13.68 -18.29
CA THR A 251 -12.89 -13.18 -18.65
C THR A 251 -13.91 -13.44 -17.53
N GLU A 252 -13.94 -14.65 -16.97
CA GLU A 252 -14.82 -15.00 -15.85
C GLU A 252 -14.46 -14.15 -14.61
N PHE A 253 -13.17 -13.99 -14.33
CA PHE A 253 -12.70 -13.15 -13.23
C PHE A 253 -13.16 -11.71 -13.40
N ARG A 254 -12.94 -11.09 -14.58
CA ARG A 254 -13.41 -9.72 -14.87
C ARG A 254 -14.92 -9.59 -14.67
N ASN A 255 -15.69 -10.57 -15.11
CA ASN A 255 -17.15 -10.55 -14.98
C ASN A 255 -17.62 -10.71 -13.53
N SER A 256 -16.80 -11.27 -12.66
CA SER A 256 -17.09 -11.38 -11.21
C SER A 256 -16.83 -10.09 -10.44
N LEU A 257 -16.05 -9.17 -11.00
CA LEU A 257 -15.82 -7.81 -10.44
C LEU A 257 -17.04 -6.93 -10.78
N LYS A 258 -18.06 -6.98 -9.91
CA LYS A 258 -19.29 -6.17 -10.05
C LYS A 258 -19.14 -4.81 -9.39
#